data_bc6959054d71053283e875f6c78429f3
#
_entry.id   bc6959054d71053283e875f6c78429f3
#
_cell.length_a   1.000
_cell.length_b   1.000
_cell.length_c   1.000
_cell.angle_alpha   90.00
_cell.angle_beta   90.00
_cell.angle_gamma   90.00
#
_symmetry.space_group_name_H-M   'P 1'
#
loop_
_entity.id
_entity.type
_entity.pdbx_description
1 polymer ?
#
loop_
_entity_poly.entity_id
_entity_poly.type
_entity_poly.pdbx_seq_one_letter_code
_entity_poly.pdbx_strand_id
1 'polypeptide(L)'
;VKQILIVDDSPVMRKVARRILDGMRFQTSEAEDGKKALSACLSGMPDAILLDWNMPVMDGFEFLRELRKLPGGAAPKVIFCTTENDVAHIARAMHAGADEYIMKPFDKQIVQSKLEGIGFY
;
A
#
# COMPACT_ATOMS: atom_id res chain seq x y z
N VAL A 1 -16.88 7.73 0.12
CA VAL A 1 -15.71 7.59 1.00
C VAL A 1 -14.71 6.65 0.36
N LYS A 2 -13.46 7.10 0.25
CA LYS A 2 -12.39 6.30 -0.35
C LYS A 2 -11.92 5.20 0.60
N GLN A 3 -11.59 4.05 0.03
CA GLN A 3 -11.17 2.88 0.77
C GLN A 3 -9.69 2.60 0.55
N ILE A 4 -8.96 2.38 1.63
CA ILE A 4 -7.54 2.08 1.59
C ILE A 4 -7.29 0.74 2.26
N LEU A 5 -6.60 -0.16 1.56
CA LEU A 5 -6.16 -1.44 2.10
C LEU A 5 -4.73 -1.27 2.64
N ILE A 6 -4.52 -1.66 3.89
CA ILE A 6 -3.21 -1.61 4.54
C ILE A 6 -2.65 -3.03 4.54
N VAL A 7 -1.52 -3.23 3.87
CA VAL A 7 -0.88 -4.54 3.73
C VAL A 7 0.48 -4.49 4.41
N ASP A 8 0.61 -5.16 5.55
CA ASP A 8 1.82 -5.20 6.35
C ASP A 8 1.74 -6.41 7.28
N ASP A 9 2.83 -7.15 7.45
CA ASP A 9 2.85 -8.31 8.33
C ASP A 9 2.93 -7.94 9.82
N SER A 10 3.26 -6.68 10.13
CA SER A 10 3.33 -6.19 11.51
C SER A 10 1.97 -5.66 11.97
N PRO A 11 1.36 -6.28 13.00
CA PRO A 11 0.11 -5.75 13.56
C PRO A 11 0.25 -4.33 14.10
N VAL A 12 1.42 -4.00 14.65
CA VAL A 12 1.70 -2.67 15.20
C VAL A 12 1.70 -1.64 14.07
N MET A 13 2.38 -1.94 12.97
CA MET A 13 2.43 -1.03 11.82
C MET A 13 1.05 -0.84 11.19
N ARG A 14 0.27 -1.93 11.07
CA ARG A 14 -1.10 -1.81 10.57
C ARG A 14 -1.93 -0.89 11.45
N LYS A 15 -1.78 -1.01 12.76
CA LYS A 15 -2.51 -0.17 13.72
C LYS A 15 -2.12 1.31 13.59
N VAL A 16 -0.82 1.59 13.45
CA VAL A 16 -0.31 2.95 13.26
C VAL A 16 -0.88 3.55 11.97
N ALA A 17 -0.76 2.82 10.86
CA ALA A 17 -1.27 3.28 9.57
C ALA A 17 -2.78 3.49 9.60
N ARG A 18 -3.52 2.57 10.21
CA ARG A 18 -4.97 2.67 10.32
C ARG A 18 -5.39 3.90 11.10
N ARG A 19 -4.72 4.18 12.21
CA ARG A 19 -5.03 5.37 13.02
C ARG A 19 -4.83 6.66 12.22
N ILE A 20 -3.74 6.72 11.45
CA ILE A 20 -3.45 7.88 10.61
C ILE A 20 -4.55 8.06 9.54
N LEU A 21 -4.86 6.99 8.82
CA LEU A 21 -5.80 7.03 7.70
C LEU A 21 -7.24 7.23 8.16
N ASP A 22 -7.64 6.60 9.26
CA ASP A 22 -8.97 6.82 9.85
C ASP A 22 -9.12 8.28 10.28
N GLY A 23 -8.08 8.87 10.83
CA GLY A 23 -8.07 10.30 11.18
C GLY A 23 -8.21 11.22 9.98
N MET A 24 -7.87 10.75 8.79
CA MET A 24 -8.04 11.48 7.53
C MET A 24 -9.38 11.15 6.86
N ARG A 25 -10.25 10.41 7.52
CA ARG A 25 -11.61 10.03 7.10
C ARG A 25 -11.66 9.07 5.93
N PHE A 26 -10.65 8.23 5.77
CA PHE A 26 -10.69 7.11 4.84
C PHE A 26 -11.30 5.89 5.53
N GLN A 27 -11.92 5.00 4.76
CA GLN A 27 -12.27 3.67 5.25
C GLN A 27 -11.08 2.76 5.05
N THR A 28 -10.68 2.03 6.11
CA THR A 28 -9.50 1.19 6.05
C THR A 28 -9.85 -0.28 6.25
N SER A 29 -9.07 -1.13 5.59
CA SER A 29 -9.06 -2.57 5.80
C SER A 29 -7.61 -3.03 5.87
N GLU A 30 -7.38 -4.26 6.33
CA GLU A 30 -6.03 -4.76 6.58
C GLU A 30 -5.83 -6.14 5.99
N ALA A 31 -4.59 -6.42 5.58
CA ALA A 31 -4.14 -7.76 5.20
C ALA A 31 -2.72 -7.95 5.73
N GLU A 32 -2.39 -9.16 6.18
CA GLU A 32 -1.10 -9.44 6.81
C GLU A 32 -0.04 -9.95 5.84
N ASP A 33 -0.41 -10.29 4.61
CA ASP A 33 0.53 -10.71 3.57
C ASP A 33 -0.06 -10.46 2.19
N GLY A 34 0.76 -10.66 1.16
CA GLY A 34 0.35 -10.39 -0.22
C GLY A 34 -0.76 -11.30 -0.72
N LYS A 35 -0.81 -12.54 -0.26
CA LYS A 35 -1.85 -13.48 -0.68
C LYS A 35 -3.22 -13.09 -0.13
N LYS A 36 -3.27 -12.72 1.14
CA LYS A 36 -4.50 -12.22 1.75
C LYS A 36 -4.93 -10.89 1.14
N ALA A 37 -3.97 -10.05 0.78
CA ALA A 37 -4.24 -8.80 0.10
C ALA A 37 -4.88 -9.02 -1.28
N LEU A 38 -4.39 -10.01 -2.04
CA LEU A 38 -5.01 -10.37 -3.32
C LEU A 38 -6.44 -10.84 -3.14
N SER A 39 -6.70 -11.68 -2.14
CA SER A 39 -8.05 -12.14 -1.83
C SER A 39 -8.97 -10.97 -1.50
N ALA A 40 -8.48 -10.01 -0.72
CA ALA A 40 -9.25 -8.81 -0.38
C ALA A 40 -9.57 -7.99 -1.63
N CYS A 41 -8.61 -7.82 -2.54
CA CYS A 41 -8.82 -7.09 -3.79
C CYS A 41 -9.82 -7.79 -4.71
N LEU A 42 -9.82 -9.12 -4.73
CA LEU A 42 -10.78 -9.89 -5.53
C LEU A 42 -12.21 -9.75 -4.99
N SER A 43 -12.36 -9.55 -3.69
CA SER A 43 -13.67 -9.33 -3.07
C SER A 43 -14.18 -7.91 -3.28
N GLY A 44 -13.28 -6.95 -3.42
CA GLY A 44 -13.64 -5.55 -3.64
C GLY A 44 -12.38 -4.72 -3.78
N MET A 45 -12.18 -4.15 -4.98
CA MET A 45 -10.96 -3.40 -5.27
C MET A 45 -10.94 -2.10 -4.47
N PRO A 46 -9.90 -1.86 -3.65
CA PRO A 46 -9.79 -0.60 -2.92
C PRO A 46 -9.38 0.56 -3.84
N ASP A 47 -9.51 1.77 -3.33
CA ASP A 47 -9.08 2.96 -4.08
C ASP A 47 -7.56 3.16 -3.99
N ALA A 48 -6.96 2.79 -2.85
CA ALA A 48 -5.52 2.83 -2.67
C ALA A 48 -5.05 1.69 -1.78
N ILE A 49 -3.77 1.38 -1.88
CA ILE A 49 -3.13 0.32 -1.09
C ILE A 49 -1.83 0.87 -0.50
N LEU A 50 -1.71 0.76 0.81
CA LEU A 50 -0.48 1.05 1.52
C LEU A 50 0.22 -0.30 1.70
N LEU A 51 1.35 -0.50 1.05
CA LEU A 51 1.92 -1.83 0.83
C LEU A 51 3.34 -1.94 1.37
N ASP A 52 3.52 -2.84 2.33
CA ASP A 52 4.85 -3.20 2.84
C ASP A 52 5.59 -4.07 1.82
N TRP A 53 6.91 -3.97 1.77
CA TRP A 53 7.73 -4.77 0.86
C TRP A 53 7.96 -6.19 1.39
N ASN A 54 8.49 -6.29 2.61
CA ASN A 54 8.94 -7.57 3.18
C ASN A 54 7.82 -8.23 3.99
N MET A 55 7.23 -9.27 3.42
CA MET A 55 6.17 -10.04 4.07
C MET A 55 6.34 -11.52 3.76
N PRO A 56 5.89 -12.42 4.66
CA PRO A 56 5.91 -13.85 4.38
C PRO A 56 4.86 -14.22 3.33
N VAL A 57 4.94 -15.43 2.80
CA VAL A 57 4.01 -16.02 1.85
C VAL A 57 4.09 -15.38 0.47
N MET A 58 3.81 -14.08 0.39
CA MET A 58 3.92 -13.30 -0.84
C MET A 58 4.33 -11.89 -0.45
N ASP A 59 5.48 -11.43 -0.94
CA ASP A 59 5.98 -10.09 -0.62
C ASP A 59 5.22 -9.01 -1.41
N GLY A 60 5.52 -7.75 -1.07
CA GLY A 60 4.80 -6.62 -1.68
C GLY A 60 5.06 -6.48 -3.17
N PHE A 61 6.27 -6.80 -3.62
CA PHE A 61 6.61 -6.71 -5.05
C PHE A 61 5.83 -7.75 -5.86
N GLU A 62 5.78 -8.99 -5.38
CA GLU A 62 4.99 -10.06 -6.03
C GLU A 62 3.50 -9.70 -6.03
N PHE A 63 3.00 -9.21 -4.90
CA PHE A 63 1.60 -8.77 -4.80
C PHE A 63 1.29 -7.71 -5.85
N LEU A 64 2.13 -6.69 -5.96
CA LEU A 64 1.90 -5.60 -6.92
C LEU A 64 1.83 -6.12 -8.34
N ARG A 65 2.74 -7.01 -8.71
CA ARG A 65 2.75 -7.60 -10.06
C ARG A 65 1.47 -8.39 -10.33
N GLU A 66 1.01 -9.17 -9.35
CA GLU A 66 -0.22 -9.95 -9.49
C GLU A 66 -1.45 -9.04 -9.51
N LEU A 67 -1.47 -8.01 -8.67
CA LEU A 67 -2.55 -7.02 -8.65
C LEU A 67 -2.76 -6.39 -10.03
N ARG A 68 -1.67 -5.94 -10.66
CA ARG A 68 -1.77 -5.22 -11.93
C ARG A 68 -2.25 -6.10 -13.08
N LYS A 69 -2.21 -7.42 -12.93
CA LYS A 69 -2.74 -8.37 -13.91
C LYS A 69 -4.24 -8.63 -13.73
N LEU A 70 -4.81 -8.28 -12.59
CA LEU A 70 -6.23 -8.52 -12.31
C LEU A 70 -7.13 -7.56 -13.08
N PRO A 71 -8.35 -7.98 -13.45
CA PRO A 71 -9.35 -7.04 -13.97
C PRO A 71 -9.60 -5.93 -12.95
N GLY A 72 -9.47 -4.69 -13.37
CA GLY A 72 -9.58 -3.54 -12.48
C GLY A 72 -8.35 -3.28 -11.63
N GLY A 73 -7.33 -4.12 -11.74
CA GLY A 73 -6.12 -4.03 -10.91
C GLY A 73 -5.18 -2.88 -11.25
N ALA A 74 -5.42 -2.18 -12.34
CA ALA A 74 -4.64 -0.98 -12.70
C ALA A 74 -5.14 0.28 -12.00
N ALA A 75 -6.36 0.23 -11.44
CA ALA A 75 -7.01 1.41 -10.87
C ALA A 75 -6.50 1.83 -9.50
N PRO A 76 -6.25 0.91 -8.53
CA PRO A 76 -5.81 1.33 -7.22
C PRO A 76 -4.47 2.05 -7.25
N LYS A 77 -4.35 3.12 -6.48
CA LYS A 77 -3.08 3.77 -6.24
C LYS A 77 -2.29 2.93 -5.24
N VAL A 78 -1.04 2.63 -5.54
CA VAL A 78 -0.20 1.81 -4.66
C VAL A 78 0.95 2.64 -4.14
N ILE A 79 1.07 2.70 -2.80
CA ILE A 79 2.13 3.41 -2.11
C ILE A 79 2.96 2.38 -1.36
N PHE A 80 4.20 2.18 -1.78
CA PHE A 80 5.10 1.26 -1.10
C PHE A 80 5.62 1.86 0.19
N CYS A 81 5.53 1.10 1.27
CA CYS A 81 6.10 1.47 2.57
C CYS A 81 7.31 0.60 2.82
N THR A 82 8.49 1.20 2.96
CA THR A 82 9.72 0.45 3.07
C THR A 82 10.73 1.11 3.98
N THR A 83 11.60 0.31 4.59
CA THR A 83 12.79 0.81 5.28
C THR A 83 13.98 0.91 4.33
N GLU A 84 13.81 0.41 3.11
CA GLU A 84 14.85 0.46 2.09
C GLU A 84 14.92 1.84 1.45
N ASN A 85 16.12 2.39 1.32
CA ASN A 85 16.34 3.64 0.61
C ASN A 85 17.24 3.46 -0.62
N ASP A 86 17.41 2.22 -1.06
CA ASP A 86 18.16 1.88 -2.26
C ASP A 86 17.39 2.35 -3.49
N VAL A 87 18.03 3.17 -4.30
CA VAL A 87 17.47 3.72 -5.53
C VAL A 87 16.98 2.60 -6.47
N ALA A 88 17.78 1.53 -6.59
CA ALA A 88 17.41 0.40 -7.46
C ALA A 88 16.16 -0.30 -6.95
N HIS A 89 16.00 -0.45 -5.64
CA HIS A 89 14.85 -1.07 -5.01
C HIS A 89 13.57 -0.25 -5.26
N ILE A 90 13.67 1.05 -5.05
CA ILE A 90 12.56 1.99 -5.29
C ILE A 90 12.20 2.00 -6.78
N ALA A 91 13.20 2.04 -7.65
CA ALA A 91 12.99 2.03 -9.10
C ALA A 91 12.23 0.78 -9.55
N ARG A 92 12.56 -0.40 -8.98
CA ARG A 92 11.84 -1.64 -9.29
C ARG A 92 10.37 -1.55 -8.91
N ALA A 93 10.07 -0.98 -7.75
CA ALA A 93 8.70 -0.80 -7.30
C ALA A 93 7.91 0.11 -8.26
N MET A 94 8.49 1.23 -8.62
CA MET A 94 7.85 2.18 -9.53
C MET A 94 7.64 1.57 -10.92
N HIS A 95 8.64 0.85 -11.42
CA HIS A 95 8.56 0.18 -12.71
C HIS A 95 7.47 -0.91 -12.72
N ALA A 96 7.27 -1.59 -11.60
CA ALA A 96 6.25 -2.63 -11.46
C ALA A 96 4.82 -2.07 -11.36
N GLY A 97 4.67 -0.76 -11.23
CA GLY A 97 3.37 -0.11 -11.24
C GLY A 97 2.96 0.56 -9.94
N ALA A 98 3.90 0.80 -9.02
CA ALA A 98 3.64 1.60 -7.83
C ALA A 98 3.51 3.07 -8.24
N ASP A 99 2.67 3.80 -7.51
CA ASP A 99 2.45 5.23 -7.78
C ASP A 99 3.35 6.11 -6.93
N GLU A 100 3.76 5.62 -5.75
CA GLU A 100 4.60 6.37 -4.84
C GLU A 100 5.26 5.43 -3.84
N TYR A 101 6.24 5.93 -3.10
CA TYR A 101 6.84 5.20 -1.99
C TYR A 101 6.91 6.10 -0.76
N ILE A 102 6.98 5.47 0.42
CA ILE A 102 7.08 6.18 1.68
C ILE A 102 8.06 5.42 2.58
N MET A 103 8.94 6.16 3.24
CA MET A 103 9.93 5.55 4.13
C MET A 103 9.34 5.33 5.52
N LYS A 104 9.66 4.19 6.13
CA LYS A 104 9.33 3.92 7.54
C LYS A 104 10.46 4.42 8.43
N PRO A 105 10.18 4.96 9.61
CA PRO A 105 8.84 5.26 10.13
C PRO A 105 8.24 6.51 9.49
N PHE A 106 6.92 6.57 9.41
CA PHE A 106 6.23 7.72 8.84
C PHE A 106 5.19 8.26 9.82
N ASP A 107 4.79 9.51 9.62
CA ASP A 107 3.75 10.16 10.39
C ASP A 107 2.61 10.63 9.47
N LYS A 108 1.59 11.24 10.07
CA LYS A 108 0.42 11.72 9.32
C LYS A 108 0.83 12.72 8.23
N GLN A 109 1.76 13.62 8.54
CA GLN A 109 2.17 14.66 7.59
C GLN A 109 2.82 14.07 6.36
N ILE A 110 3.67 13.05 6.54
CA ILE A 110 4.33 12.37 5.43
C ILE A 110 3.29 11.63 4.56
N VAL A 111 2.38 10.89 5.20
CA VAL A 111 1.32 10.17 4.50
C VAL A 111 0.44 11.13 3.69
N GLN A 112 0.02 12.22 4.31
CA GLN A 112 -0.81 13.24 3.66
C GLN A 112 -0.10 13.84 2.45
N SER A 113 1.16 14.20 2.60
CA SER A 113 1.97 14.77 1.52
C SER A 113 2.07 13.84 0.32
N LYS A 114 2.31 12.55 0.57
CA LYS A 114 2.41 11.56 -0.50
C LYS A 114 1.08 11.34 -1.21
N LEU A 115 -0.01 11.27 -0.47
CA LEU A 115 -1.35 11.10 -1.06
C LEU A 115 -1.74 12.32 -1.88
N GLU A 116 -1.42 13.53 -1.42
CA GLU A 116 -1.65 14.75 -2.18
C GLU A 116 -0.83 14.75 -3.47
N GLY A 117 0.42 14.32 -3.39
CA GLY A 117 1.34 14.31 -4.53
C GLY A 117 0.87 13.44 -5.69
N ILE A 118 0.11 12.37 -5.42
CA ILE A 118 -0.45 11.51 -6.47
C ILE A 118 -1.92 11.83 -6.78
N GLY A 119 -2.42 12.93 -6.24
CA GLY A 119 -3.78 13.38 -6.51
C GLY A 119 -4.87 12.55 -5.84
N PHE A 120 -4.54 11.77 -4.83
CA PHE A 120 -5.50 10.91 -4.15
C PHE A 120 -6.31 11.66 -3.10
N TYR A 121 -5.72 12.68 -2.52
CA TYR A 121 -6.29 13.36 -1.36
C TYR A 121 -6.64 14.81 -1.64
#